data_b8ddb10338f85bb42c1e59dc399ef217
#
_entry.id   b8ddb10338f85bb42c1e59dc399ef217
#
_cell.length_a   1.000
_cell.length_b   1.000
_cell.length_c   1.000
_cell.angle_alpha   90.00
_cell.angle_beta   90.00
_cell.angle_gamma   90.00
#
_symmetry.space_group_name_H-M   'P 1'
#
loop_
_entity.id
_entity.type
_entity.pdbx_description
1 polymer ?
#
loop_
_entity_poly.entity_id
_entity_poly.type
_entity_poly.pdbx_seq_one_letter_code
_entity_poly.pdbx_strand_id
1 'polypeptide(L)'
;AAQKLNIGLVSYSMTHHTRQSAIGLPYIEKKIYGGKEYSVSEYTMSEIVSSIYNYMEETGLKEGILFLDEINCISETLSPAMLQFLQYKTFGNNRIPDGWVIVTAGNPPEYNKSVREFDVVTLDRVKKIDVEPDYGVWKEYAVKKGLHGSVITYLEIKKDNFYSVESTVDGK
;
A
#
# COMPACT_ATOMS: atom_id res chain seq x y z
N ALA A 1 -6.54 -12.42 -5.50
CA ALA A 1 -5.43 -13.31 -5.10
C ALA A 1 -5.63 -13.80 -3.66
N ALA A 2 -5.82 -12.91 -2.67
CA ALA A 2 -5.93 -13.26 -1.25
C ALA A 2 -7.03 -14.31 -0.96
N GLN A 3 -8.23 -14.14 -1.51
CA GLN A 3 -9.31 -15.13 -1.36
C GLN A 3 -8.95 -16.54 -1.86
N LYS A 4 -8.20 -16.63 -2.97
CA LYS A 4 -7.77 -17.93 -3.51
C LYS A 4 -6.74 -18.63 -2.63
N LEU A 5 -5.98 -17.86 -1.86
CA LEU A 5 -4.94 -18.36 -0.95
C LEU A 5 -5.46 -18.51 0.48
N ASN A 6 -6.72 -18.13 0.73
CA ASN A 6 -7.33 -18.10 2.04
C ASN A 6 -6.51 -17.32 3.07
N ILE A 7 -6.02 -16.14 2.67
CA ILE A 7 -5.28 -15.20 3.52
C ILE A 7 -6.01 -13.86 3.61
N GLY A 8 -5.72 -13.09 4.65
CA GLY A 8 -6.27 -11.77 4.87
C GLY A 8 -5.79 -10.74 3.85
N LEU A 9 -6.60 -9.70 3.63
CA LEU A 9 -6.23 -8.53 2.84
C LEU A 9 -6.78 -7.28 3.52
N VAL A 10 -5.87 -6.44 3.97
CA VAL A 10 -6.15 -5.07 4.43
C VAL A 10 -5.50 -4.12 3.45
N SER A 11 -6.26 -3.16 2.91
CA SER A 11 -5.76 -2.24 1.88
C SER A 11 -6.04 -0.79 2.23
N TYR A 12 -5.06 0.07 1.95
CA TYR A 12 -5.12 1.52 2.14
C TYR A 12 -4.60 2.24 0.91
N SER A 13 -5.27 3.34 0.51
CA SER A 13 -4.69 4.34 -0.38
C SER A 13 -3.97 5.39 0.46
N MET A 14 -2.69 5.57 0.22
CA MET A 14 -1.84 6.44 1.04
C MET A 14 -2.01 7.93 0.75
N THR A 15 -2.72 8.30 -0.32
CA THR A 15 -2.98 9.71 -0.68
C THR A 15 -3.81 10.47 0.36
N HIS A 16 -4.64 9.76 1.11
CA HIS A 16 -5.57 10.36 2.09
C HIS A 16 -5.08 10.25 3.53
N HIS A 17 -3.96 9.55 3.76
CA HIS A 17 -3.44 9.38 5.11
C HIS A 17 -2.56 10.55 5.55
N THR A 18 -2.91 11.12 6.71
CA THR A 18 -2.07 12.07 7.43
C THR A 18 -1.02 11.32 8.25
N ARG A 19 0.01 12.04 8.70
CA ARG A 19 0.98 11.46 9.63
C ARG A 19 0.32 10.91 10.90
N GLN A 20 -0.69 11.59 11.41
CA GLN A 20 -1.40 11.20 12.64
C GLN A 20 -2.20 9.90 12.46
N SER A 21 -2.91 9.73 11.35
CA SER A 21 -3.64 8.49 11.09
C SER A 21 -2.70 7.29 10.85
N ALA A 22 -1.56 7.53 10.21
CA ALA A 22 -0.60 6.47 9.90
C ALA A 22 0.24 6.06 11.12
N ILE A 23 0.70 7.01 11.95
CA ILE A 23 1.64 6.74 13.07
C ILE A 23 0.89 6.59 14.40
N GLY A 24 -0.27 7.21 14.56
CA GLY A 24 -1.00 7.37 15.81
C GLY A 24 -0.85 8.76 16.40
N LEU A 25 -1.61 9.03 17.46
CA LEU A 25 -1.59 10.31 18.18
C LEU A 25 -0.66 10.22 19.38
N PRO A 26 0.17 11.24 19.63
CA PRO A 26 0.97 11.29 20.84
C PRO A 26 0.08 11.52 22.06
N TYR A 27 0.37 10.83 23.15
CA TYR A 27 -0.21 11.07 24.47
C TYR A 27 0.88 11.05 25.54
N ILE A 28 0.60 11.62 26.69
CA ILE A 28 1.55 11.68 27.82
C ILE A 28 1.17 10.59 28.81
N GLU A 29 2.13 9.74 29.13
CA GLU A 29 2.03 8.72 30.17
C GLU A 29 3.05 8.97 31.26
N LYS A 30 2.68 8.67 32.50
CA LYS A 30 3.60 8.74 33.64
C LYS A 30 4.24 7.39 33.86
N LYS A 31 5.56 7.34 33.86
CA LYS A 31 6.35 6.12 34.07
C LYS A 31 7.37 6.33 35.18
N ILE A 32 7.62 5.28 35.96
CA ILE A 32 8.60 5.31 37.05
C ILE A 32 9.89 4.60 36.58
N TYR A 33 10.98 5.35 36.57
CA TYR A 33 12.30 4.82 36.28
C TYR A 33 13.24 5.14 37.46
N GLY A 34 13.86 4.12 38.04
CA GLY A 34 14.79 4.30 39.17
C GLY A 34 14.14 4.96 40.41
N GLY A 35 12.84 4.73 40.64
CA GLY A 35 12.09 5.30 41.75
C GLY A 35 11.64 6.75 41.57
N LYS A 36 11.85 7.35 40.38
CA LYS A 36 11.38 8.71 40.04
C LYS A 36 10.33 8.65 38.94
N GLU A 37 9.30 9.50 39.07
CA GLU A 37 8.25 9.64 38.08
C GLU A 37 8.71 10.58 36.94
N TYR A 38 8.44 10.15 35.71
CA TYR A 38 8.71 10.92 34.48
C TYR A 38 7.46 10.96 33.62
N SER A 39 7.25 12.09 32.95
CA SER A 39 6.27 12.20 31.89
C SER A 39 6.92 11.76 30.58
N VAL A 40 6.36 10.73 29.93
CA VAL A 40 6.88 10.13 28.70
C VAL A 40 5.85 10.32 27.59
N SER A 41 6.31 10.70 26.40
CA SER A 41 5.45 10.71 25.21
C SER A 41 5.38 9.31 24.62
N GLU A 42 4.16 8.81 24.51
CA GLU A 42 3.85 7.55 23.82
C GLU A 42 2.91 7.84 22.65
N TYR A 43 2.73 6.86 21.76
CA TYR A 43 1.82 6.97 20.62
C TYR A 43 0.72 5.93 20.74
N THR A 44 -0.51 6.32 20.39
CA THR A 44 -1.60 5.36 20.22
C THR A 44 -1.27 4.42 19.05
N MET A 45 -1.89 3.25 19.02
CA MET A 45 -1.76 2.36 17.87
C MET A 45 -2.26 3.05 16.60
N SER A 46 -1.50 2.94 15.53
CA SER A 46 -1.91 3.50 14.24
C SER A 46 -3.15 2.80 13.69
N GLU A 47 -3.95 3.51 12.91
CA GLU A 47 -5.11 2.95 12.21
C GLU A 47 -4.71 1.77 11.31
N ILE A 48 -3.59 1.89 10.60
CA ILE A 48 -3.09 0.84 9.71
C ILE A 48 -2.80 -0.46 10.48
N VAL A 49 -2.14 -0.35 11.64
CA VAL A 49 -1.80 -1.53 12.45
C VAL A 49 -3.05 -2.10 13.12
N SER A 50 -3.90 -1.24 13.71
CA SER A 50 -5.11 -1.71 14.39
C SER A 50 -6.09 -2.42 13.45
N SER A 51 -6.20 -1.98 12.20
CA SER A 51 -7.05 -2.64 11.20
C SER A 51 -6.64 -4.07 10.91
N ILE A 52 -5.33 -4.36 10.97
CA ILE A 52 -4.86 -5.75 10.81
C ILE A 52 -5.34 -6.59 11.99
N TYR A 53 -5.19 -6.10 13.23
CA TYR A 53 -5.65 -6.82 14.42
C TYR A 53 -7.16 -7.03 14.40
N ASN A 54 -7.93 -6.00 14.07
CA ASN A 54 -9.39 -6.10 13.95
C ASN A 54 -9.79 -7.13 12.89
N TYR A 55 -9.14 -7.11 11.72
CA TYR A 55 -9.40 -8.08 10.67
C TYR A 55 -9.10 -9.52 11.12
N MET A 56 -8.02 -9.74 11.86
CA MET A 56 -7.68 -11.04 12.42
C MET A 56 -8.73 -11.54 13.44
N GLU A 57 -9.22 -10.64 14.29
CA GLU A 57 -10.26 -10.97 15.28
C GLU A 57 -11.58 -11.31 14.60
N GLU A 58 -12.00 -10.55 13.58
CA GLU A 58 -13.25 -10.75 12.84
C GLU A 58 -13.25 -12.01 11.99
N THR A 59 -12.12 -12.34 11.36
CA THR A 59 -12.06 -13.44 10.38
C THR A 59 -11.40 -14.71 10.89
N GLY A 60 -10.62 -14.63 11.96
CA GLY A 60 -9.77 -15.72 12.47
C GLY A 60 -8.54 -16.00 11.61
N LEU A 61 -8.31 -15.26 10.52
CA LEU A 61 -7.15 -15.42 9.65
C LEU A 61 -5.91 -14.80 10.30
N LYS A 62 -4.85 -15.59 10.44
CA LYS A 62 -3.59 -15.15 11.08
C LYS A 62 -2.55 -14.61 10.09
N GLU A 63 -2.72 -14.90 8.81
CA GLU A 63 -1.80 -14.53 7.75
C GLU A 63 -2.50 -13.64 6.73
N GLY A 64 -1.76 -12.69 6.17
CA GLY A 64 -2.36 -11.78 5.22
C GLY A 64 -1.40 -10.81 4.54
N ILE A 65 -1.98 -9.95 3.75
CA ILE A 65 -1.32 -8.86 3.03
C ILE A 65 -1.85 -7.54 3.53
N LEU A 66 -0.95 -6.67 3.98
CA LEU A 66 -1.20 -5.25 4.09
C LEU A 66 -0.82 -4.60 2.75
N PHE A 67 -1.80 -4.15 1.99
CA PHE A 67 -1.60 -3.51 0.70
C PHE A 67 -1.69 -1.98 0.85
N LEU A 68 -0.60 -1.30 0.52
CA LEU A 68 -0.50 0.17 0.57
C LEU A 68 -0.40 0.71 -0.85
N ASP A 69 -1.50 1.24 -1.35
CA ASP A 69 -1.57 1.82 -2.69
C ASP A 69 -1.08 3.26 -2.70
N GLU A 70 -0.56 3.70 -3.83
CA GLU A 70 -0.06 5.06 -4.06
C GLU A 70 1.00 5.49 -3.04
N ILE A 71 1.89 4.56 -2.66
CA ILE A 71 2.90 4.78 -1.62
C ILE A 71 3.85 5.94 -1.95
N ASN A 72 4.04 6.25 -3.21
CA ASN A 72 4.88 7.34 -3.68
C ASN A 72 4.16 8.71 -3.78
N CYS A 73 2.88 8.75 -3.39
CA CYS A 73 2.09 9.98 -3.24
C CYS A 73 2.05 10.51 -1.80
N ILE A 74 2.74 9.85 -0.86
CA ILE A 74 2.77 10.28 0.54
C ILE A 74 3.44 11.63 0.73
N SER A 75 3.04 12.36 1.78
CA SER A 75 3.65 13.64 2.13
C SER A 75 5.11 13.49 2.57
N GLU A 76 5.90 14.56 2.41
CA GLU A 76 7.30 14.59 2.89
C GLU A 76 7.42 14.29 4.38
N THR A 77 6.46 14.76 5.16
CA THR A 77 6.46 14.57 6.62
C THR A 77 6.16 13.13 7.03
N LEU A 78 5.46 12.38 6.18
CA LEU A 78 5.12 10.97 6.43
C LEU A 78 6.19 10.01 5.88
N SER A 79 6.89 10.39 4.81
CA SER A 79 7.85 9.54 4.11
C SER A 79 8.88 8.85 5.03
N PRO A 80 9.58 9.54 5.95
CA PRO A 80 10.56 8.87 6.82
C PRO A 80 9.95 7.80 7.72
N ALA A 81 8.73 8.04 8.23
CA ALA A 81 8.05 7.07 9.07
C ALA A 81 7.59 5.84 8.27
N MET A 82 7.15 6.05 7.03
CA MET A 82 6.79 4.96 6.12
C MET A 82 7.99 4.10 5.74
N LEU A 83 9.15 4.71 5.49
CA LEU A 83 10.40 3.97 5.23
C LEU A 83 10.77 3.07 6.42
N GLN A 84 10.69 3.62 7.63
CA GLN A 84 10.91 2.86 8.85
C GLN A 84 9.91 1.72 8.98
N PHE A 85 8.63 1.97 8.68
CA PHE A 85 7.58 0.96 8.71
C PHE A 85 7.82 -0.17 7.71
N LEU A 86 8.18 0.16 6.48
CA LEU A 86 8.51 -0.85 5.46
C LEU A 86 9.68 -1.74 5.89
N GLN A 87 10.67 -1.17 6.56
CA GLN A 87 11.86 -1.89 7.00
C GLN A 87 11.61 -2.76 8.24
N TYR A 88 10.97 -2.20 9.27
CA TYR A 88 10.85 -2.84 10.59
C TYR A 88 9.47 -3.38 10.89
N LYS A 89 8.50 -3.09 10.04
CA LYS A 89 7.08 -3.45 10.23
C LYS A 89 6.48 -2.87 11.52
N THR A 90 6.95 -1.68 11.94
CA THR A 90 6.52 -1.02 13.18
C THR A 90 6.19 0.45 12.93
N PHE A 91 5.13 0.92 13.60
CA PHE A 91 4.88 2.32 13.82
C PHE A 91 4.97 2.60 15.33
N GLY A 92 5.95 3.43 15.75
CA GLY A 92 6.24 3.62 17.16
C GLY A 92 6.54 2.27 17.85
N ASN A 93 5.79 1.95 18.90
CA ASN A 93 5.91 0.71 19.65
C ASN A 93 5.02 -0.43 19.11
N ASN A 94 4.22 -0.16 18.08
CA ASN A 94 3.23 -1.10 17.58
C ASN A 94 3.73 -1.77 16.29
N ARG A 95 3.86 -3.09 16.34
CA ARG A 95 4.30 -3.93 15.22
C ARG A 95 3.09 -4.60 14.57
N ILE A 96 3.14 -4.79 13.25
CA ILE A 96 2.18 -5.66 12.58
C ILE A 96 2.40 -7.13 13.01
N PRO A 97 1.35 -7.95 13.09
CA PRO A 97 1.46 -9.35 13.48
C PRO A 97 2.38 -10.14 12.54
N ASP A 98 3.03 -11.16 13.09
CA ASP A 98 3.76 -12.14 12.29
C ASP A 98 2.79 -12.86 11.32
N GLY A 99 3.29 -13.23 10.14
CA GLY A 99 2.45 -13.80 9.07
C GLY A 99 1.88 -12.75 8.11
N TRP A 100 1.99 -11.45 8.42
CA TRP A 100 1.56 -10.38 7.52
C TRP A 100 2.72 -9.82 6.70
N VAL A 101 2.47 -9.67 5.38
CA VAL A 101 3.42 -9.12 4.42
C VAL A 101 2.94 -7.76 3.96
N ILE A 102 3.85 -6.79 3.90
CA ILE A 102 3.55 -5.47 3.32
C ILE A 102 3.81 -5.55 1.83
N VAL A 103 2.80 -5.17 1.05
CA VAL A 103 2.89 -4.99 -0.40
C VAL A 103 2.52 -3.55 -0.71
N THR A 104 3.34 -2.88 -1.49
CA THR A 104 3.11 -1.50 -1.87
C THR A 104 2.93 -1.39 -3.38
N ALA A 105 2.10 -0.47 -3.82
CA ALA A 105 1.98 -0.11 -5.22
C ALA A 105 2.18 1.41 -5.39
N GLY A 106 2.64 1.79 -6.56
CA GLY A 106 2.82 3.18 -6.93
C GLY A 106 2.97 3.33 -8.43
N ASN A 107 2.46 4.41 -8.97
CA ASN A 107 2.58 4.72 -10.37
C ASN A 107 3.91 5.44 -10.65
N PRO A 108 4.56 5.21 -11.79
CA PRO A 108 5.75 5.95 -12.16
C PRO A 108 5.43 7.44 -12.42
N PRO A 109 6.44 8.33 -12.31
CA PRO A 109 6.25 9.79 -12.40
C PRO A 109 5.63 10.28 -13.71
N GLU A 110 5.77 9.51 -14.79
CA GLU A 110 5.22 9.80 -16.10
C GLU A 110 3.68 9.86 -16.09
N TYR A 111 3.05 9.13 -15.19
CA TYR A 111 1.59 9.06 -15.07
C TYR A 111 1.00 10.04 -14.03
N ASN A 112 1.83 10.58 -13.15
CA ASN A 112 1.35 11.51 -12.13
C ASN A 112 2.46 12.47 -11.67
N LYS A 113 2.30 13.76 -11.98
CA LYS A 113 3.26 14.81 -11.63
C LYS A 113 3.45 15.03 -10.12
N SER A 114 2.51 14.56 -9.31
CA SER A 114 2.59 14.63 -7.84
C SER A 114 3.36 13.47 -7.22
N VAL A 115 3.77 12.51 -8.03
CA VAL A 115 4.52 11.32 -7.62
C VAL A 115 6.00 11.66 -7.46
N ARG A 116 6.60 11.12 -6.42
CA ARG A 116 8.04 11.17 -6.20
C ARG A 116 8.68 9.85 -6.61
N GLU A 117 9.84 9.95 -7.21
CA GLU A 117 10.67 8.76 -7.38
C GLU A 117 11.11 8.24 -6.01
N PHE A 118 11.08 6.94 -5.84
CA PHE A 118 11.70 6.31 -4.69
C PHE A 118 13.21 6.51 -4.77
N ASP A 119 13.77 7.03 -3.70
CA ASP A 119 15.22 7.12 -3.59
C ASP A 119 15.85 5.71 -3.48
N VAL A 120 17.15 5.64 -3.72
CA VAL A 120 17.90 4.37 -3.66
C VAL A 120 17.74 3.71 -2.29
N VAL A 121 17.67 4.52 -1.23
CA VAL A 121 17.53 4.02 0.15
C VAL A 121 16.19 3.31 0.37
N THR A 122 15.13 3.77 -0.29
CA THR A 122 13.81 3.10 -0.28
C THR A 122 13.85 1.80 -1.07
N LEU A 123 14.44 1.83 -2.27
CA LEU A 123 14.50 0.68 -3.15
C LEU A 123 15.32 -0.47 -2.54
N ASP A 124 16.35 -0.19 -1.77
CA ASP A 124 17.15 -1.19 -1.05
C ASP A 124 16.37 -1.97 0.01
N ARG A 125 15.23 -1.44 0.45
CA ARG A 125 14.38 -2.04 1.50
C ARG A 125 13.21 -2.85 0.96
N VAL A 126 12.94 -2.78 -0.33
CA VAL A 126 11.80 -3.42 -0.99
C VAL A 126 12.24 -4.24 -2.19
N LYS A 127 11.51 -5.30 -2.49
CA LYS A 127 11.66 -6.01 -3.76
C LYS A 127 10.78 -5.30 -4.79
N LYS A 128 11.40 -4.55 -5.70
CA LYS A 128 10.69 -3.89 -6.81
C LYS A 128 10.27 -4.92 -7.85
N ILE A 129 9.03 -4.81 -8.32
CA ILE A 129 8.46 -5.58 -9.42
C ILE A 129 7.84 -4.56 -10.36
N ASP A 130 8.37 -4.46 -11.57
CA ASP A 130 7.77 -3.64 -12.62
C ASP A 130 6.62 -4.42 -13.27
N VAL A 131 5.45 -3.80 -13.34
CA VAL A 131 4.25 -4.40 -13.92
C VAL A 131 3.94 -3.66 -15.20
N GLU A 132 4.00 -4.38 -16.31
CA GLU A 132 3.70 -3.86 -17.63
C GLU A 132 2.41 -4.47 -18.17
N PRO A 133 1.63 -3.72 -18.97
CA PRO A 133 0.44 -4.24 -19.61
C PRO A 133 0.84 -5.23 -20.72
N ASP A 134 0.29 -6.44 -20.67
CA ASP A 134 0.45 -7.46 -21.70
C ASP A 134 -0.91 -7.88 -22.26
N TYR A 135 -1.12 -7.62 -23.54
CA TYR A 135 -2.38 -7.95 -24.21
C TYR A 135 -2.66 -9.46 -24.23
N GLY A 136 -1.64 -10.30 -24.43
CA GLY A 136 -1.80 -11.76 -24.50
C GLY A 136 -2.29 -12.32 -23.19
N VAL A 137 -1.63 -11.93 -22.09
CA VAL A 137 -2.02 -12.30 -20.72
C VAL A 137 -3.41 -11.78 -20.38
N TRP A 138 -3.71 -10.53 -20.74
CA TRP A 138 -5.05 -9.96 -20.55
C TRP A 138 -6.11 -10.73 -21.34
N LYS A 139 -5.85 -11.09 -22.60
CA LYS A 139 -6.79 -11.84 -23.44
C LYS A 139 -7.15 -13.19 -22.83
N GLU A 140 -6.16 -13.94 -22.34
CA GLU A 140 -6.40 -15.19 -21.63
C GLU A 140 -7.30 -15.01 -20.40
N TYR A 141 -7.03 -13.98 -19.60
CA TYR A 141 -7.86 -13.63 -18.47
C TYR A 141 -9.29 -13.25 -18.89
N ALA A 142 -9.42 -12.42 -19.94
CA ALA A 142 -10.71 -11.95 -20.45
C ALA A 142 -11.60 -13.11 -20.92
N VAL A 143 -11.02 -14.07 -21.65
CA VAL A 143 -11.71 -15.29 -22.09
C VAL A 143 -12.14 -16.13 -20.89
N LYS A 144 -11.25 -16.38 -19.93
CA LYS A 144 -11.55 -17.15 -18.72
C LYS A 144 -12.66 -16.50 -17.85
N LYS A 145 -12.76 -15.18 -17.91
CA LYS A 145 -13.79 -14.40 -17.19
C LYS A 145 -15.09 -14.23 -17.97
N GLY A 146 -15.14 -14.69 -19.21
CA GLY A 146 -16.33 -14.58 -20.05
C GLY A 146 -16.64 -13.15 -20.50
N LEU A 147 -15.59 -12.31 -20.69
CA LEU A 147 -15.78 -10.99 -21.25
C LEU A 147 -16.40 -11.09 -22.65
N HIS A 148 -17.24 -10.09 -23.00
CA HIS A 148 -17.95 -10.12 -24.28
C HIS A 148 -16.97 -10.17 -25.46
N GLY A 149 -17.20 -11.09 -26.40
CA GLY A 149 -16.31 -11.35 -27.52
C GLY A 149 -16.01 -10.13 -28.39
N SER A 150 -16.97 -9.20 -28.54
CA SER A 150 -16.74 -7.96 -29.29
C SER A 150 -15.64 -7.09 -28.73
N VAL A 151 -15.47 -7.05 -27.39
CA VAL A 151 -14.40 -6.30 -26.74
C VAL A 151 -13.04 -6.93 -27.07
N ILE A 152 -12.97 -8.27 -26.96
CA ILE A 152 -11.75 -9.01 -27.26
C ILE A 152 -11.36 -8.84 -28.74
N THR A 153 -12.34 -8.99 -29.65
CA THR A 153 -12.11 -8.83 -31.09
C THR A 153 -11.71 -7.40 -31.45
N TYR A 154 -12.37 -6.38 -30.85
CA TYR A 154 -11.99 -4.99 -31.07
C TYR A 154 -10.53 -4.72 -30.69
N LEU A 155 -10.13 -5.15 -29.49
CA LEU A 155 -8.75 -4.95 -29.02
C LEU A 155 -7.74 -5.83 -29.76
N GLU A 156 -8.16 -6.94 -30.38
CA GLU A 156 -7.30 -7.74 -31.24
C GLU A 156 -6.96 -7.02 -32.53
N ILE A 157 -7.93 -6.30 -33.10
CA ILE A 157 -7.77 -5.51 -34.32
C ILE A 157 -7.05 -4.18 -34.03
N LYS A 158 -7.36 -3.56 -32.90
CA LYS A 158 -6.83 -2.26 -32.46
C LYS A 158 -5.97 -2.42 -31.21
N LYS A 159 -4.84 -3.10 -31.36
CA LYS A 159 -3.93 -3.40 -30.24
C LYS A 159 -3.41 -2.16 -29.52
N ASP A 160 -3.22 -1.06 -30.28
CA ASP A 160 -2.77 0.22 -29.74
C ASP A 160 -3.76 0.83 -28.75
N ASN A 161 -5.03 0.45 -28.83
CA ASN A 161 -6.08 0.89 -27.90
C ASN A 161 -6.15 0.04 -26.62
N PHE A 162 -5.39 -1.02 -26.52
CA PHE A 162 -5.39 -1.87 -25.31
C PHE A 162 -4.86 -1.12 -24.09
N TYR A 163 -3.81 -0.35 -24.28
CA TYR A 163 -3.23 0.50 -23.25
C TYR A 163 -2.82 1.83 -23.86
N SER A 164 -3.78 2.72 -24.00
CA SER A 164 -3.57 4.08 -24.47
C SER A 164 -3.83 5.02 -23.29
N VAL A 165 -2.75 5.47 -22.63
CA VAL A 165 -2.81 6.59 -21.70
C VAL A 165 -2.50 7.83 -22.52
N GLU A 166 -3.45 8.26 -23.37
CA GLU A 166 -3.38 9.58 -23.92
C GLU A 166 -3.53 10.57 -22.77
N SER A 167 -2.46 11.31 -22.51
CA SER A 167 -2.54 12.50 -21.70
C SER A 167 -3.39 13.52 -22.44
N THR A 168 -4.70 13.44 -22.29
CA THR A 168 -5.58 14.57 -22.57
C THR A 168 -5.31 15.66 -21.52
N VAL A 169 -4.08 16.16 -21.55
CA VAL A 169 -3.71 17.41 -20.90
C VAL A 169 -3.77 18.48 -21.99
N ASP A 170 -4.92 18.65 -22.53
CA ASP A 170 -5.34 19.93 -23.10
C ASP A 170 -6.85 19.86 -23.25
N GLY A 171 -7.52 20.35 -22.21
CA GLY A 171 -8.91 20.73 -22.33
C GLY A 171 -9.03 21.80 -23.40
N LYS A 172 -9.19 21.40 -24.63
CA LYS A 172 -9.84 22.09 -25.74
C LYS A 172 -10.59 21.07 -26.57
#